data_b77a6613207b1fbc8aef66283e80f2c2
#
_entry.id   b77a6613207b1fbc8aef66283e80f2c2
#
_cell.length_a   1.000
_cell.length_b   1.000
_cell.length_c   1.000
_cell.angle_alpha   90.00
_cell.angle_beta   90.00
_cell.angle_gamma   90.00
#
_symmetry.space_group_name_H-M   'P 1'
#
loop_
_entity.id
_entity.type
_entity.pdbx_description
1 polymer ?
#
loop_
_entity_poly.entity_id
_entity_poly.type
_entity_poly.pdbx_seq_one_letter_code
_entity_poly.pdbx_strand_id
1 'polypeptide(L)'
;MSTGVSISSMSSYAILGCGSVGHAVAESLDAEGKDVLILDKDEDRVEALRDQDLNAVVQDIAGPGVVEAVENRDVVLILASDVEANKDAVAAIRERSDDQFIVVRASDPVSGDELRELGADVVINPSEVIANSALRTLESGEMEYKARQLAEILRHADGDLAILTHHSPDPDSIASAVALRAIAESYDVEADILYDGDIGHQENRAFVNLLGIELTDRDDAQPLESYGALALVDHMKSGELELDATIDVFIDHYEPEEEIDASFVDVRPNVSSTSTILTKYLQEFDISPSEAVATALLYGIRAETLDFKRDTTPADLTAAAYLYPFADHETLEQVESPSMSPETLDVLAEAIQKREVQGSHLVSNAGFIRDRDALTQAASHLLNLEGITTTAVFGIAEDTIYLSARSKDIRLNIGKVLQDAFGEIGEPAGHSTQASVEIPLGVFGGIETTEENRDTLLSLSEEAVRRKLFEAMGVEGETSNGS
;
A
#
# COMPACT_ATOMS: atom_id res chain seq x y z
N MET A 1 0.12 -15.04 31.97
CA MET A 1 0.72 -13.70 32.01
C MET A 1 2.18 -13.92 31.66
N SER A 2 2.53 -13.75 30.40
CA SER A 2 3.93 -13.83 29.95
C SER A 2 4.60 -12.51 30.36
N THR A 3 5.43 -12.55 31.37
CA THR A 3 6.34 -11.45 31.71
C THR A 3 7.46 -11.46 30.68
N GLY A 4 7.27 -10.69 29.60
CA GLY A 4 8.36 -10.44 28.65
C GLY A 4 9.49 -9.74 29.39
N VAL A 5 10.56 -10.45 29.68
CA VAL A 5 11.79 -9.89 30.19
C VAL A 5 12.40 -9.05 29.08
N SER A 6 12.57 -7.75 29.31
CA SER A 6 13.21 -6.85 28.34
C SER A 6 14.69 -7.19 28.27
N ILE A 7 15.19 -7.62 27.11
CA ILE A 7 16.60 -7.94 26.85
C ILE A 7 17.53 -6.77 27.22
N SER A 8 17.05 -5.53 27.21
CA SER A 8 17.81 -4.33 27.59
C SER A 8 18.19 -4.26 29.08
N SER A 9 17.62 -5.11 29.95
CA SER A 9 17.95 -5.20 31.36
C SER A 9 18.96 -6.31 31.69
N MET A 10 19.30 -7.18 30.72
CA MET A 10 20.22 -8.29 30.88
C MET A 10 21.66 -7.80 30.80
N SER A 11 22.50 -8.22 31.75
CA SER A 11 23.86 -7.70 31.88
C SER A 11 24.96 -8.76 31.70
N SER A 12 24.63 -10.05 31.71
CA SER A 12 25.59 -11.16 31.63
C SER A 12 25.28 -12.15 30.51
N TYR A 13 26.30 -12.45 29.70
CA TYR A 13 26.17 -13.27 28.50
C TYR A 13 27.13 -14.46 28.55
N ALA A 14 26.69 -15.60 27.97
CA ALA A 14 27.57 -16.70 27.62
C ALA A 14 27.49 -16.99 26.13
N ILE A 15 28.64 -17.20 25.49
CA ILE A 15 28.75 -17.61 24.07
C ILE A 15 29.33 -19.02 24.04
N LEU A 16 28.56 -19.97 23.54
CA LEU A 16 28.91 -21.38 23.39
C LEU A 16 29.26 -21.66 21.90
N GLY A 17 30.57 -21.93 21.66
CA GLY A 17 31.10 -22.08 20.31
C GLY A 17 31.52 -20.74 19.71
N CYS A 18 32.83 -20.49 19.71
CA CYS A 18 33.41 -19.26 19.23
C CYS A 18 34.10 -19.43 17.86
N GLY A 19 33.34 -19.88 16.85
CA GLY A 19 33.74 -19.76 15.45
C GLY A 19 33.67 -18.30 14.99
N SER A 20 33.74 -18.06 13.66
CA SER A 20 33.72 -16.69 13.11
C SER A 20 32.53 -15.85 13.58
N VAL A 21 31.35 -16.44 13.68
CA VAL A 21 30.14 -15.74 14.14
C VAL A 21 30.20 -15.45 15.65
N GLY A 22 30.59 -16.47 16.47
CA GLY A 22 30.70 -16.30 17.91
C GLY A 22 31.74 -15.26 18.30
N HIS A 23 32.88 -15.21 17.57
CA HIS A 23 33.93 -14.22 17.78
C HIS A 23 33.42 -12.78 17.50
N ALA A 24 32.78 -12.56 16.34
CA ALA A 24 32.23 -11.24 16.00
C ALA A 24 31.17 -10.76 17.01
N VAL A 25 30.32 -11.66 17.51
CA VAL A 25 29.35 -11.35 18.56
C VAL A 25 30.05 -11.02 19.88
N ALA A 26 31.10 -11.79 20.25
CA ALA A 26 31.86 -11.54 21.45
C ALA A 26 32.53 -10.16 21.44
N GLU A 27 33.22 -9.81 20.35
CA GLU A 27 33.83 -8.48 20.19
C GLU A 27 32.80 -7.34 20.30
N SER A 28 31.63 -7.49 19.65
CA SER A 28 30.57 -6.48 19.69
C SER A 28 30.02 -6.28 21.09
N LEU A 29 29.77 -7.36 21.85
CA LEU A 29 29.26 -7.30 23.20
C LEU A 29 30.31 -6.74 24.20
N ASP A 30 31.58 -7.11 24.00
CA ASP A 30 32.67 -6.59 24.80
C ASP A 30 32.88 -5.07 24.59
N ALA A 31 32.82 -4.63 23.32
CA ALA A 31 32.90 -3.21 22.97
C ALA A 31 31.74 -2.38 23.59
N GLU A 32 30.59 -3.00 23.85
CA GLU A 32 29.46 -2.41 24.58
C GLU A 32 29.65 -2.47 26.11
N GLY A 33 30.76 -3.07 26.62
CA GLY A 33 31.04 -3.21 28.04
C GLY A 33 30.17 -4.26 28.75
N LYS A 34 29.67 -5.27 28.02
CA LYS A 34 28.91 -6.38 28.61
C LYS A 34 29.81 -7.43 29.23
N ASP A 35 29.32 -8.10 30.29
CA ASP A 35 30.01 -9.24 30.88
C ASP A 35 29.78 -10.49 29.99
N VAL A 36 30.80 -10.89 29.23
CA VAL A 36 30.76 -11.99 28.29
C VAL A 36 31.68 -13.12 28.74
N LEU A 37 31.14 -14.34 28.84
CA LEU A 37 31.88 -15.58 29.00
C LEU A 37 31.84 -16.39 27.72
N ILE A 38 33.00 -16.81 27.24
CA ILE A 38 33.09 -17.61 26.00
C ILE A 38 33.49 -19.04 26.35
N LEU A 39 32.77 -20.02 25.83
CA LEU A 39 33.05 -21.45 25.95
C LEU A 39 33.34 -22.05 24.56
N ASP A 40 34.52 -22.61 24.36
CA ASP A 40 34.85 -23.35 23.13
C ASP A 40 35.74 -24.57 23.49
N LYS A 41 35.58 -25.65 22.72
CA LYS A 41 36.39 -26.87 22.95
C LYS A 41 37.79 -26.80 22.36
N ASP A 42 38.08 -25.86 21.50
CA ASP A 42 39.35 -25.66 20.83
C ASP A 42 40.29 -24.81 21.71
N GLU A 43 41.34 -25.47 22.26
CA GLU A 43 42.33 -24.83 23.13
C GLU A 43 43.06 -23.66 22.47
N ASP A 44 43.47 -23.83 21.19
CA ASP A 44 44.22 -22.81 20.43
C ASP A 44 43.36 -21.57 20.22
N ARG A 45 42.07 -21.77 19.99
CA ARG A 45 41.12 -20.68 19.81
C ARG A 45 40.84 -19.95 21.13
N VAL A 46 40.66 -20.67 22.20
CA VAL A 46 40.49 -20.09 23.54
C VAL A 46 41.74 -19.30 23.95
N GLU A 47 42.96 -19.78 23.64
CA GLU A 47 44.18 -19.05 23.91
C GLU A 47 44.23 -17.73 23.10
N ALA A 48 43.91 -17.78 21.81
CA ALA A 48 43.82 -16.58 20.98
C ALA A 48 42.79 -15.55 21.45
N LEU A 49 41.65 -15.98 22.00
CA LEU A 49 40.65 -15.12 22.57
C LEU A 49 41.12 -14.43 23.89
N ARG A 50 41.85 -15.19 24.71
CA ARG A 50 42.45 -14.64 25.93
C ARG A 50 43.55 -13.63 25.63
N ASP A 51 44.31 -13.83 24.55
CA ASP A 51 45.31 -12.87 24.10
C ASP A 51 44.68 -11.53 23.62
N GLN A 52 43.40 -11.53 23.36
CA GLN A 52 42.59 -10.35 23.04
C GLN A 52 41.81 -9.81 24.27
N ASP A 53 42.22 -10.19 25.47
CA ASP A 53 41.58 -9.81 26.74
C ASP A 53 40.11 -10.30 26.91
N LEU A 54 39.64 -11.24 26.08
CA LEU A 54 38.31 -11.82 26.18
C LEU A 54 38.28 -12.95 27.25
N ASN A 55 37.19 -13.02 28.02
CA ASN A 55 37.01 -14.04 29.02
C ASN A 55 36.56 -15.38 28.42
N ALA A 56 37.51 -16.24 28.04
CA ALA A 56 37.28 -17.50 27.36
C ALA A 56 37.74 -18.71 28.15
N VAL A 57 37.01 -19.82 28.11
CA VAL A 57 37.27 -21.07 28.83
C VAL A 57 37.18 -22.25 27.85
N VAL A 58 38.13 -23.18 27.99
CA VAL A 58 38.08 -24.44 27.25
C VAL A 58 37.02 -25.33 27.84
N GLN A 59 35.94 -25.54 27.10
CA GLN A 59 34.77 -26.32 27.53
C GLN A 59 34.06 -26.91 26.34
N ASP A 60 33.78 -28.19 26.38
CA ASP A 60 32.90 -28.84 25.42
C ASP A 60 31.43 -28.49 25.74
N ILE A 61 30.74 -27.88 24.78
CA ILE A 61 29.36 -27.42 24.94
C ILE A 61 28.35 -28.56 25.04
N ALA A 62 28.66 -29.75 24.53
CA ALA A 62 27.88 -30.99 24.73
C ALA A 62 28.23 -31.71 26.02
N GLY A 63 29.25 -31.23 26.76
CA GLY A 63 29.73 -31.86 27.98
C GLY A 63 28.96 -31.45 29.25
N PRO A 64 29.05 -32.26 30.31
CA PRO A 64 28.28 -32.05 31.53
C PRO A 64 28.61 -30.76 32.30
N GLY A 65 29.74 -30.13 32.01
CA GLY A 65 30.17 -28.89 32.69
C GLY A 65 29.56 -27.61 32.09
N VAL A 66 28.85 -27.68 30.97
CA VAL A 66 28.28 -26.50 30.30
C VAL A 66 27.25 -25.79 31.19
N VAL A 67 26.39 -26.55 31.84
CA VAL A 67 25.31 -26.02 32.69
C VAL A 67 25.85 -25.22 33.86
N GLU A 68 26.90 -25.75 34.54
CA GLU A 68 27.54 -25.08 35.66
C GLU A 68 28.26 -23.78 35.22
N ALA A 69 28.85 -23.79 34.02
CA ALA A 69 29.55 -22.63 33.49
C ALA A 69 28.62 -21.47 33.13
N VAL A 70 27.37 -21.76 32.77
CA VAL A 70 26.39 -20.74 32.36
C VAL A 70 25.31 -20.44 33.42
N GLU A 71 25.35 -21.10 34.58
CA GLU A 71 24.31 -21.01 35.64
C GLU A 71 23.97 -19.56 36.06
N ASN A 72 24.98 -18.69 36.03
CA ASN A 72 24.84 -17.27 36.46
C ASN A 72 24.79 -16.29 35.27
N ARG A 73 24.34 -16.75 34.10
CA ARG A 73 24.22 -15.93 32.88
C ARG A 73 22.76 -15.71 32.56
N ASP A 74 22.42 -14.46 32.19
CA ASP A 74 21.07 -14.08 31.83
C ASP A 74 20.76 -14.55 30.38
N VAL A 75 21.74 -14.48 29.47
CA VAL A 75 21.61 -14.82 28.06
C VAL A 75 22.66 -15.84 27.65
N VAL A 76 22.25 -16.88 26.98
CA VAL A 76 23.11 -17.92 26.42
C VAL A 76 22.99 -17.98 24.89
N LEU A 77 24.10 -17.67 24.21
CA LEU A 77 24.20 -17.68 22.75
C LEU A 77 24.93 -18.96 22.30
N ILE A 78 24.24 -19.94 21.77
CA ILE A 78 24.81 -21.22 21.31
C ILE A 78 25.06 -21.12 19.80
N LEU A 79 26.31 -20.83 19.41
CA LEU A 79 26.67 -20.45 18.04
C LEU A 79 27.60 -21.47 17.35
N ALA A 80 27.79 -22.66 17.92
CA ALA A 80 28.60 -23.71 17.31
C ALA A 80 28.00 -24.17 15.97
N SER A 81 28.85 -24.68 15.09
CA SER A 81 28.39 -25.23 13.79
C SER A 81 27.83 -26.65 13.91
N ASP A 82 28.10 -27.33 15.00
CA ASP A 82 27.64 -28.68 15.29
C ASP A 82 26.23 -28.59 15.91
N VAL A 83 25.21 -28.96 15.15
CA VAL A 83 23.79 -28.84 15.54
C VAL A 83 23.43 -29.83 16.65
N GLU A 84 24.02 -31.03 16.65
CA GLU A 84 23.74 -32.01 17.70
C GLU A 84 24.32 -31.51 19.04
N ALA A 85 25.53 -30.96 19.04
CA ALA A 85 26.08 -30.31 20.22
C ALA A 85 25.26 -29.12 20.70
N ASN A 86 24.64 -28.38 19.78
CA ASN A 86 23.72 -27.27 20.12
C ASN A 86 22.43 -27.80 20.77
N LYS A 87 21.86 -28.88 20.25
CA LYS A 87 20.68 -29.53 20.85
C LYS A 87 20.96 -30.05 22.26
N ASP A 88 22.07 -30.75 22.41
CA ASP A 88 22.52 -31.26 23.73
C ASP A 88 22.69 -30.13 24.73
N ALA A 89 23.30 -29.02 24.32
CA ALA A 89 23.48 -27.86 25.17
C ALA A 89 22.14 -27.21 25.59
N VAL A 90 21.20 -27.01 24.64
CA VAL A 90 19.87 -26.47 24.94
C VAL A 90 19.13 -27.38 25.93
N ALA A 91 19.09 -28.69 25.65
CA ALA A 91 18.41 -29.67 26.51
C ALA A 91 19.00 -29.68 27.93
N ALA A 92 20.35 -29.73 28.05
CA ALA A 92 21.02 -29.75 29.36
C ALA A 92 20.77 -28.46 30.17
N ILE A 93 20.77 -27.31 29.55
CA ILE A 93 20.47 -26.03 30.21
C ILE A 93 19.02 -25.98 30.67
N ARG A 94 18.07 -26.38 29.81
CA ARG A 94 16.63 -26.37 30.14
C ARG A 94 16.23 -27.40 31.20
N GLU A 95 16.93 -28.53 31.31
CA GLU A 95 16.75 -29.47 32.43
C GLU A 95 17.04 -28.83 33.77
N ARG A 96 17.89 -27.80 33.84
CA ARG A 96 18.33 -27.16 35.07
C ARG A 96 17.55 -25.89 35.39
N SER A 97 17.25 -25.07 34.38
CA SER A 97 16.64 -23.74 34.56
C SER A 97 15.88 -23.29 33.32
N ASP A 98 14.71 -22.68 33.55
CA ASP A 98 13.91 -22.02 32.52
C ASP A 98 14.16 -20.49 32.47
N ASP A 99 14.99 -19.94 33.37
CA ASP A 99 15.13 -18.48 33.51
C ASP A 99 16.08 -17.83 32.51
N GLN A 100 16.94 -18.61 31.86
CA GLN A 100 17.91 -18.09 30.89
C GLN A 100 17.28 -17.88 29.50
N PHE A 101 17.67 -16.77 28.88
CA PHE A 101 17.27 -16.52 27.48
C PHE A 101 18.26 -17.19 26.52
N ILE A 102 17.80 -18.21 25.78
CA ILE A 102 18.63 -19.02 24.88
C ILE A 102 18.41 -18.62 23.44
N VAL A 103 19.50 -18.17 22.79
CA VAL A 103 19.59 -17.97 21.35
C VAL A 103 20.47 -19.05 20.77
N VAL A 104 19.98 -19.81 19.80
CA VAL A 104 20.72 -20.94 19.25
C VAL A 104 20.78 -20.94 17.72
N ARG A 105 21.93 -21.36 17.19
CA ARG A 105 22.14 -21.54 15.77
C ARG A 105 21.62 -22.91 15.30
N ALA A 106 20.76 -22.90 14.27
CA ALA A 106 20.36 -24.07 13.49
C ALA A 106 21.16 -24.16 12.19
N SER A 107 21.12 -25.29 11.50
CA SER A 107 21.69 -25.46 10.16
C SER A 107 20.63 -25.45 9.07
N ASP A 108 19.39 -25.82 9.40
CA ASP A 108 18.27 -26.01 8.49
C ASP A 108 16.94 -25.86 9.25
N PRO A 109 15.80 -25.75 8.54
CA PRO A 109 14.49 -25.56 9.20
C PRO A 109 14.10 -26.70 10.14
N VAL A 110 14.45 -27.96 9.84
CA VAL A 110 14.07 -29.11 10.67
C VAL A 110 14.79 -29.05 11.99
N SER A 111 16.10 -28.84 11.99
CA SER A 111 16.88 -28.64 13.23
C SER A 111 16.43 -27.38 14.00
N GLY A 112 15.90 -26.39 13.27
CA GLY A 112 15.31 -25.20 13.90
C GLY A 112 14.05 -25.51 14.70
N ASP A 113 13.17 -26.34 14.18
CA ASP A 113 11.95 -26.74 14.88
C ASP A 113 12.28 -27.63 16.09
N GLU A 114 13.19 -28.58 15.96
CA GLU A 114 13.67 -29.40 17.08
C GLU A 114 14.30 -28.56 18.21
N LEU A 115 15.08 -27.54 17.87
CA LEU A 115 15.67 -26.63 18.88
C LEU A 115 14.61 -25.79 19.60
N ARG A 116 13.53 -25.40 18.93
CA ARG A 116 12.39 -24.72 19.57
C ARG A 116 11.64 -25.66 20.52
N GLU A 117 11.42 -26.91 20.09
CA GLU A 117 10.82 -27.97 20.94
C GLU A 117 11.66 -28.26 22.18
N LEU A 118 12.99 -28.18 22.09
CA LEU A 118 13.91 -28.32 23.23
C LEU A 118 13.90 -27.08 24.14
N GLY A 119 13.21 -25.99 23.79
CA GLY A 119 13.03 -24.82 24.62
C GLY A 119 13.98 -23.64 24.31
N ALA A 120 14.54 -23.59 23.13
CA ALA A 120 15.26 -22.38 22.69
C ALA A 120 14.28 -21.21 22.47
N ASP A 121 14.59 -20.03 22.99
CA ASP A 121 13.75 -18.83 22.85
C ASP A 121 13.86 -18.23 21.44
N VAL A 122 15.06 -18.22 20.88
CA VAL A 122 15.32 -17.73 19.52
C VAL A 122 16.20 -18.73 18.77
N VAL A 123 15.78 -19.08 17.56
CA VAL A 123 16.58 -19.93 16.67
C VAL A 123 17.02 -19.13 15.45
N ILE A 124 18.32 -19.12 15.17
CA ILE A 124 18.94 -18.40 14.04
C ILE A 124 19.39 -19.42 13.00
N ASN A 125 18.86 -19.32 11.79
CA ASN A 125 19.36 -20.02 10.62
C ASN A 125 20.27 -19.09 9.82
N PRO A 126 21.61 -19.28 9.81
CA PRO A 126 22.52 -18.40 9.08
C PRO A 126 22.25 -18.33 7.58
N SER A 127 21.81 -19.43 6.97
CA SER A 127 21.49 -19.47 5.54
C SER A 127 20.33 -18.55 5.20
N GLU A 128 19.29 -18.52 6.04
CA GLU A 128 18.13 -17.63 5.92
C GLU A 128 18.52 -16.16 6.13
N VAL A 129 19.34 -15.90 7.16
CA VAL A 129 19.85 -14.55 7.44
C VAL A 129 20.68 -14.02 6.27
N ILE A 130 21.58 -14.84 5.72
CA ILE A 130 22.41 -14.47 4.57
C ILE A 130 21.55 -14.28 3.32
N ALA A 131 20.60 -15.17 3.04
CA ALA A 131 19.69 -15.05 1.91
C ALA A 131 18.86 -13.77 1.98
N ASN A 132 18.26 -13.48 3.14
CA ASN A 132 17.49 -12.27 3.35
C ASN A 132 18.36 -11.00 3.24
N SER A 133 19.60 -11.05 3.75
CA SER A 133 20.55 -9.93 3.61
C SER A 133 20.96 -9.72 2.15
N ALA A 134 21.22 -10.81 1.41
CA ALA A 134 21.55 -10.72 -0.01
C ALA A 134 20.40 -10.17 -0.84
N LEU A 135 19.15 -10.61 -0.56
CA LEU A 135 17.96 -10.09 -1.24
C LEU A 135 17.75 -8.59 -0.97
N ARG A 136 17.88 -8.15 0.28
CA ARG A 136 17.81 -6.72 0.61
C ARG A 136 18.88 -5.88 -0.09
N THR A 137 20.11 -6.43 -0.18
CA THR A 137 21.21 -5.76 -0.89
C THR A 137 20.93 -5.68 -2.39
N LEU A 138 20.34 -6.73 -2.97
CA LEU A 138 19.94 -6.75 -4.37
C LEU A 138 18.83 -5.73 -4.64
N GLU A 139 17.79 -5.71 -3.82
CA GLU A 139 16.69 -4.76 -3.93
C GLU A 139 17.17 -3.29 -3.82
N SER A 140 18.09 -3.03 -2.87
CA SER A 140 18.70 -1.69 -2.73
C SER A 140 19.55 -1.33 -3.96
N GLY A 141 20.33 -2.28 -4.48
CA GLY A 141 21.15 -2.05 -5.68
C GLY A 141 20.30 -1.85 -6.94
N GLU A 142 19.17 -2.55 -7.05
CA GLU A 142 18.22 -2.35 -8.14
C GLU A 142 17.60 -0.96 -8.07
N MET A 143 17.18 -0.52 -6.88
CA MET A 143 16.62 0.83 -6.68
C MET A 143 17.63 1.91 -7.04
N GLU A 144 18.88 1.80 -6.57
CA GLU A 144 19.97 2.73 -6.92
C GLU A 144 20.21 2.77 -8.45
N TYR A 145 20.18 1.60 -9.11
CA TYR A 145 20.35 1.52 -10.57
C TYR A 145 19.20 2.22 -11.31
N LYS A 146 17.96 1.95 -10.92
CA LYS A 146 16.75 2.60 -11.48
C LYS A 146 16.78 4.11 -11.26
N ALA A 147 17.12 4.56 -10.06
CA ALA A 147 17.23 5.99 -9.76
C ALA A 147 18.30 6.69 -10.63
N ARG A 148 19.45 6.05 -10.85
CA ARG A 148 20.47 6.57 -11.76
C ARG A 148 19.96 6.69 -13.20
N GLN A 149 19.21 5.71 -13.70
CA GLN A 149 18.64 5.76 -15.04
C GLN A 149 17.63 6.92 -15.18
N LEU A 150 16.71 7.06 -14.19
CA LEU A 150 15.76 8.19 -14.17
C LEU A 150 16.50 9.54 -14.14
N ALA A 151 17.50 9.68 -13.28
CA ALA A 151 18.33 10.88 -13.20
C ALA A 151 19.07 11.20 -14.52
N GLU A 152 19.49 10.19 -15.26
CA GLU A 152 20.12 10.38 -16.57
C GLU A 152 19.14 10.96 -17.59
N ILE A 153 17.90 10.49 -17.60
CA ILE A 153 16.85 11.03 -18.48
C ILE A 153 16.58 12.48 -18.13
N LEU A 154 16.36 12.79 -16.84
CA LEU A 154 16.08 14.15 -16.39
C LEU A 154 17.23 15.12 -16.72
N ARG A 155 18.49 14.72 -16.53
CA ARG A 155 19.65 15.57 -16.87
C ARG A 155 19.83 15.83 -18.37
N HIS A 156 19.32 14.94 -19.22
CA HIS A 156 19.45 15.05 -20.67
C HIS A 156 18.16 15.55 -21.36
N ALA A 157 17.11 15.82 -20.61
CA ALA A 157 15.91 16.44 -21.15
C ALA A 157 16.25 17.82 -21.75
N ASP A 158 15.93 18.00 -23.02
CA ASP A 158 16.17 19.28 -23.74
C ASP A 158 14.89 20.13 -23.68
N GLY A 159 14.49 20.52 -22.47
CA GLY A 159 13.28 21.28 -22.18
C GLY A 159 12.50 20.73 -20.98
N ASP A 160 11.25 21.15 -20.87
CA ASP A 160 10.37 20.78 -19.77
C ASP A 160 9.92 19.32 -19.86
N LEU A 161 9.57 18.72 -18.74
CA LEU A 161 9.00 17.37 -18.65
C LEU A 161 7.47 17.44 -18.68
N ALA A 162 6.85 16.72 -19.62
CA ALA A 162 5.41 16.43 -19.52
C ALA A 162 5.18 15.21 -18.65
N ILE A 163 4.37 15.31 -17.60
CA ILE A 163 3.97 14.18 -16.76
C ILE A 163 2.49 13.93 -17.02
N LEU A 164 2.18 12.83 -17.70
CA LEU A 164 0.83 12.48 -18.08
C LEU A 164 0.26 11.44 -17.10
N THR A 165 -0.90 11.76 -16.54
CA THR A 165 -1.70 10.84 -15.72
C THR A 165 -2.67 10.06 -16.60
N HIS A 166 -3.37 9.07 -16.05
CA HIS A 166 -4.43 8.38 -16.77
C HIS A 166 -5.67 9.28 -16.97
N HIS A 167 -6.56 8.87 -17.86
CA HIS A 167 -7.85 9.55 -18.08
C HIS A 167 -8.67 9.59 -16.78
N SER A 168 -9.15 10.78 -16.40
CA SER A 168 -9.84 11.01 -15.12
C SER A 168 -9.01 10.61 -13.89
N PRO A 169 -7.90 11.34 -13.62
CA PRO A 169 -6.90 10.95 -12.64
C PRO A 169 -7.47 10.84 -11.23
N ASP A 170 -7.02 9.81 -10.52
CA ASP A 170 -7.33 9.57 -9.13
C ASP A 170 -6.25 10.13 -8.17
N PRO A 171 -6.43 10.03 -6.85
CA PRO A 171 -5.46 10.56 -5.91
C PRO A 171 -4.06 9.97 -6.04
N ASP A 172 -3.91 8.68 -6.40
CA ASP A 172 -2.61 8.03 -6.53
C ASP A 172 -1.85 8.57 -7.75
N SER A 173 -2.54 8.69 -8.90
CA SER A 173 -1.93 9.20 -10.11
C SER A 173 -1.53 10.68 -9.98
N ILE A 174 -2.39 11.51 -9.36
CA ILE A 174 -2.07 12.92 -9.08
C ILE A 174 -0.88 13.04 -8.13
N ALA A 175 -0.87 12.30 -7.03
CA ALA A 175 0.21 12.34 -6.05
C ALA A 175 1.54 11.86 -6.64
N SER A 176 1.50 10.83 -7.46
CA SER A 176 2.65 10.30 -8.18
C SER A 176 3.23 11.32 -9.16
N ALA A 177 2.38 12.01 -9.91
CA ALA A 177 2.79 13.08 -10.80
C ALA A 177 3.45 14.26 -10.04
N VAL A 178 2.86 14.67 -8.91
CA VAL A 178 3.43 15.71 -8.02
C VAL A 178 4.79 15.30 -7.49
N ALA A 179 4.99 14.05 -7.10
CA ALA A 179 6.27 13.56 -6.63
C ALA A 179 7.32 13.51 -7.74
N LEU A 180 6.95 13.05 -8.95
CA LEU A 180 7.86 13.04 -10.08
C LEU A 180 8.25 14.46 -10.50
N ARG A 181 7.32 15.43 -10.46
CA ARG A 181 7.63 16.84 -10.66
C ARG A 181 8.67 17.34 -9.65
N ALA A 182 8.48 17.06 -8.37
CA ALA A 182 9.45 17.44 -7.34
C ALA A 182 10.84 16.81 -7.56
N ILE A 183 10.89 15.58 -8.08
CA ILE A 183 12.15 14.95 -8.47
C ILE A 183 12.77 15.67 -9.68
N ALA A 184 12.00 15.99 -10.72
CA ALA A 184 12.47 16.70 -11.91
C ALA A 184 13.02 18.09 -11.55
N GLU A 185 12.31 18.85 -10.73
CA GLU A 185 12.72 20.16 -10.23
C GLU A 185 14.06 20.10 -9.46
N SER A 186 14.36 18.99 -8.76
CA SER A 186 15.66 18.80 -8.10
C SER A 186 16.83 18.65 -9.08
N TYR A 187 16.54 18.42 -10.35
CA TYR A 187 17.49 18.36 -11.48
C TYR A 187 17.42 19.61 -12.37
N ASP A 188 16.79 20.71 -11.90
CA ASP A 188 16.56 21.94 -12.64
C ASP A 188 15.72 21.74 -13.93
N VAL A 189 14.83 20.76 -13.94
CA VAL A 189 13.87 20.48 -15.03
C VAL A 189 12.48 20.90 -14.57
N GLU A 190 11.91 21.90 -15.25
CA GLU A 190 10.50 22.29 -15.04
C GLU A 190 9.59 21.16 -15.55
N ALA A 191 8.43 20.99 -14.91
CA ALA A 191 7.52 19.91 -15.26
C ALA A 191 6.05 20.31 -15.19
N ASP A 192 5.30 20.02 -16.25
CA ASP A 192 3.87 20.19 -16.32
C ASP A 192 3.17 18.84 -16.03
N ILE A 193 2.17 18.87 -15.13
CA ILE A 193 1.31 17.72 -14.90
C ILE A 193 0.09 17.83 -15.77
N LEU A 194 -0.05 16.91 -16.71
CA LEU A 194 -1.11 16.90 -17.71
C LEU A 194 -2.14 15.83 -17.38
N TYR A 195 -3.40 16.16 -17.50
CA TYR A 195 -4.50 15.23 -17.38
C TYR A 195 -5.44 15.29 -18.58
N ASP A 196 -6.21 14.25 -18.79
CA ASP A 196 -7.24 14.16 -19.82
C ASP A 196 -8.58 13.83 -19.14
N GLY A 197 -9.69 14.41 -19.64
CA GLY A 197 -11.02 14.19 -19.09
C GLY A 197 -11.39 15.06 -17.90
N ASP A 198 -12.07 14.50 -16.91
CA ASP A 198 -12.54 15.22 -15.71
C ASP A 198 -11.67 14.84 -14.48
N ILE A 199 -11.23 15.82 -13.70
CA ILE A 199 -10.55 15.57 -12.41
C ILE A 199 -11.44 14.75 -11.45
N GLY A 200 -12.68 14.49 -11.85
CA GLY A 200 -13.61 13.58 -11.19
C GLY A 200 -14.29 14.19 -9.96
N HIS A 201 -14.41 13.38 -8.91
CA HIS A 201 -15.24 13.68 -7.74
C HIS A 201 -14.73 14.87 -6.91
N GLN A 202 -15.64 15.42 -6.08
CA GLN A 202 -15.36 16.54 -5.19
C GLN A 202 -14.11 16.31 -4.29
N GLU A 203 -13.87 15.07 -3.89
CA GLU A 203 -12.70 14.70 -3.10
C GLU A 203 -11.38 14.99 -3.86
N ASN A 204 -11.30 14.62 -5.14
CA ASN A 204 -10.12 14.89 -5.97
C ASN A 204 -9.94 16.40 -6.22
N ARG A 205 -11.04 17.13 -6.47
CA ARG A 205 -11.00 18.59 -6.61
C ARG A 205 -10.60 19.27 -5.31
N ALA A 206 -11.09 18.78 -4.17
CA ALA A 206 -10.69 19.28 -2.85
C ALA A 206 -9.19 19.00 -2.61
N PHE A 207 -8.71 17.82 -2.94
CA PHE A 207 -7.31 17.42 -2.85
C PHE A 207 -6.40 18.35 -3.67
N VAL A 208 -6.70 18.54 -4.95
CA VAL A 208 -5.96 19.45 -5.84
C VAL A 208 -5.97 20.89 -5.33
N ASN A 209 -7.14 21.40 -4.92
CA ASN A 209 -7.29 22.78 -4.47
C ASN A 209 -6.62 23.04 -3.11
N LEU A 210 -6.79 22.14 -2.13
CA LEU A 210 -6.22 22.31 -0.79
C LEU A 210 -4.69 22.27 -0.79
N LEU A 211 -4.10 21.42 -1.64
CA LEU A 211 -2.65 21.32 -1.79
C LEU A 211 -2.07 22.31 -2.81
N GLY A 212 -2.91 23.08 -3.51
CA GLY A 212 -2.47 24.01 -4.55
C GLY A 212 -1.75 23.31 -5.71
N ILE A 213 -2.19 22.10 -6.07
CA ILE A 213 -1.60 21.32 -7.17
C ILE A 213 -2.01 21.95 -8.50
N GLU A 214 -1.05 22.33 -9.31
CA GLU A 214 -1.29 22.82 -10.66
C GLU A 214 -1.38 21.64 -11.62
N LEU A 215 -2.57 21.45 -12.21
CA LEU A 215 -2.87 20.46 -13.24
C LEU A 215 -3.30 21.21 -14.51
N THR A 216 -2.80 20.80 -15.65
CA THR A 216 -3.14 21.37 -16.95
C THR A 216 -3.94 20.37 -17.77
N ASP A 217 -5.09 20.79 -18.30
CA ASP A 217 -5.82 19.99 -19.24
C ASP A 217 -4.96 19.77 -20.50
N ARG A 218 -4.92 18.55 -21.00
CA ARG A 218 -4.12 18.19 -22.16
C ARG A 218 -4.50 18.99 -23.40
N ASP A 219 -5.76 19.38 -23.55
CA ASP A 219 -6.24 20.19 -24.67
C ASP A 219 -5.76 21.64 -24.59
N ASP A 220 -5.47 22.13 -23.37
CA ASP A 220 -4.94 23.49 -23.11
C ASP A 220 -3.41 23.53 -23.05
N ALA A 221 -2.75 22.35 -22.99
CA ALA A 221 -1.30 22.23 -22.91
C ALA A 221 -0.63 22.47 -24.28
N GLN A 222 0.68 22.71 -24.25
CA GLN A 222 1.48 22.71 -25.49
C GLN A 222 1.51 21.27 -26.09
N PRO A 223 1.77 21.15 -27.43
CA PRO A 223 1.91 19.82 -28.04
C PRO A 223 2.98 18.97 -27.35
N LEU A 224 2.73 17.67 -27.15
CA LEU A 224 3.65 16.77 -26.45
C LEU A 224 5.06 16.76 -27.05
N GLU A 225 5.17 16.92 -28.36
CA GLU A 225 6.47 16.98 -29.07
C GLU A 225 7.27 18.24 -28.75
N SER A 226 6.68 19.22 -28.06
CA SER A 226 7.37 20.45 -27.62
C SER A 226 8.08 20.30 -26.28
N TYR A 227 7.75 19.23 -25.54
CA TYR A 227 8.42 18.91 -24.28
C TYR A 227 9.75 18.21 -24.53
N GLY A 228 10.70 18.39 -23.61
CA GLY A 228 12.00 17.73 -23.68
C GLY A 228 11.98 16.25 -23.33
N ALA A 229 10.99 15.83 -22.54
CA ALA A 229 10.74 14.44 -22.20
C ALA A 229 9.26 14.21 -21.82
N LEU A 230 8.78 12.97 -21.96
CA LEU A 230 7.44 12.55 -21.62
C LEU A 230 7.48 11.43 -20.58
N ALA A 231 6.81 11.65 -19.46
CA ALA A 231 6.63 10.65 -18.39
C ALA A 231 5.16 10.26 -18.27
N LEU A 232 4.91 8.98 -18.09
CA LEU A 232 3.62 8.42 -17.71
C LEU A 232 3.73 7.83 -16.32
N VAL A 233 2.82 8.22 -15.43
CA VAL A 233 2.76 7.71 -14.07
C VAL A 233 1.36 7.22 -13.75
N ASP A 234 1.26 6.02 -13.17
CA ASP A 234 -0.01 5.41 -12.77
C ASP A 234 -1.05 5.41 -13.92
N HIS A 235 -0.63 5.00 -15.10
CA HIS A 235 -1.39 5.19 -16.33
C HIS A 235 -2.20 3.96 -16.75
N MET A 236 -1.81 2.75 -16.33
CA MET A 236 -2.38 1.49 -16.82
C MET A 236 -3.81 1.20 -16.35
N LYS A 237 -4.34 1.98 -15.42
CA LYS A 237 -5.69 1.82 -14.89
C LYS A 237 -6.80 2.06 -15.91
N SER A 238 -6.54 2.82 -16.97
CA SER A 238 -7.53 3.28 -17.93
C SER A 238 -7.56 2.53 -19.27
N GLY A 239 -6.70 1.52 -19.49
CA GLY A 239 -6.69 0.73 -20.73
C GLY A 239 -5.66 1.18 -21.77
N GLU A 240 -5.95 1.01 -23.05
CA GLU A 240 -4.99 1.16 -24.14
C GLU A 240 -4.34 2.55 -24.21
N LEU A 241 -3.02 2.57 -24.38
CA LEU A 241 -2.22 3.76 -24.53
C LEU A 241 -2.22 4.18 -26.01
N GLU A 242 -3.16 5.03 -26.41
CA GLU A 242 -3.15 5.66 -27.73
C GLU A 242 -2.37 6.99 -27.68
N LEU A 243 -1.03 6.92 -27.65
CA LEU A 243 -0.18 8.10 -27.70
C LEU A 243 0.70 8.07 -28.96
N ASP A 244 0.64 9.12 -29.75
CA ASP A 244 1.50 9.34 -30.93
C ASP A 244 2.80 10.06 -30.50
N ALA A 245 3.40 9.65 -29.36
CA ALA A 245 4.61 10.24 -28.80
C ALA A 245 5.54 9.18 -28.19
N THR A 246 6.83 9.43 -28.21
CA THR A 246 7.82 8.56 -27.57
C THR A 246 7.78 8.78 -26.07
N ILE A 247 7.66 7.68 -25.31
CA ILE A 247 7.66 7.73 -23.84
C ILE A 247 9.09 7.61 -23.34
N ASP A 248 9.53 8.55 -22.50
CA ASP A 248 10.85 8.52 -21.89
C ASP A 248 10.81 7.79 -20.53
N VAL A 249 9.77 8.02 -19.74
CA VAL A 249 9.63 7.47 -18.38
C VAL A 249 8.24 6.82 -18.23
N PHE A 250 8.23 5.59 -17.74
CA PHE A 250 6.99 4.88 -17.37
C PHE A 250 7.14 4.31 -15.96
N ILE A 251 6.28 4.72 -15.02
CA ILE A 251 6.27 4.26 -13.62
C ILE A 251 4.84 3.88 -13.25
N ASP A 252 4.63 2.62 -12.84
CA ASP A 252 3.31 2.12 -12.51
C ASP A 252 3.38 0.97 -11.48
N HIS A 253 2.30 0.76 -10.76
CA HIS A 253 2.14 -0.41 -9.90
C HIS A 253 1.27 -1.51 -10.52
N TYR A 254 0.67 -1.28 -11.69
CA TYR A 254 -0.02 -2.29 -12.48
C TYR A 254 0.86 -2.84 -13.59
N GLU A 255 0.85 -4.17 -13.76
CA GLU A 255 1.56 -4.83 -14.85
C GLU A 255 0.82 -4.58 -16.17
N PRO A 256 1.46 -3.97 -17.18
CA PRO A 256 0.84 -3.74 -18.47
C PRO A 256 0.60 -5.07 -19.20
N GLU A 257 -0.49 -5.17 -19.98
CA GLU A 257 -0.78 -6.35 -20.79
C GLU A 257 0.19 -6.49 -21.96
N GLU A 258 0.73 -5.39 -22.46
CA GLU A 258 1.72 -5.34 -23.54
C GLU A 258 3.01 -4.66 -23.07
N GLU A 259 4.12 -4.96 -23.73
CA GLU A 259 5.43 -4.35 -23.44
C GLU A 259 5.41 -2.85 -23.78
N ILE A 260 5.73 -2.01 -22.79
CA ILE A 260 5.79 -0.55 -22.97
C ILE A 260 7.15 -0.18 -23.57
N ASP A 261 7.13 0.46 -24.75
CA ASP A 261 8.32 1.00 -25.40
C ASP A 261 8.66 2.38 -24.77
N ALA A 262 9.46 2.36 -23.72
CA ALA A 262 9.93 3.57 -23.04
C ALA A 262 11.42 3.45 -22.70
N SER A 263 12.10 4.60 -22.62
CA SER A 263 13.54 4.65 -22.29
C SER A 263 13.81 4.18 -20.85
N PHE A 264 12.87 4.40 -19.96
CA PHE A 264 12.88 3.94 -18.58
C PHE A 264 11.51 3.36 -18.21
N VAL A 265 11.52 2.14 -17.64
CA VAL A 265 10.32 1.43 -17.17
C VAL A 265 10.55 0.95 -15.75
N ASP A 266 9.69 1.34 -14.81
CA ASP A 266 9.65 0.78 -13.46
C ASP A 266 8.22 0.38 -13.08
N VAL A 267 7.93 -0.91 -13.19
CA VAL A 267 6.63 -1.50 -12.86
C VAL A 267 6.79 -2.41 -11.65
N ARG A 268 5.99 -2.17 -10.60
CA ARG A 268 6.10 -2.90 -9.33
C ARG A 268 4.75 -3.43 -8.83
N PRO A 269 4.27 -4.56 -9.36
CA PRO A 269 2.96 -5.12 -8.99
C PRO A 269 2.90 -5.67 -7.56
N ASN A 270 3.99 -5.65 -6.83
CA ASN A 270 4.09 -6.08 -5.43
C ASN A 270 3.90 -4.94 -4.41
N VAL A 271 3.58 -3.73 -4.86
CA VAL A 271 3.13 -2.61 -4.03
C VAL A 271 1.72 -2.21 -4.42
N SER A 272 0.99 -1.53 -3.56
CA SER A 272 -0.41 -1.21 -3.82
C SER A 272 -0.63 0.17 -4.44
N SER A 273 0.40 0.99 -4.56
CA SER A 273 0.27 2.34 -5.15
C SER A 273 1.56 2.80 -5.83
N THR A 274 1.41 3.60 -6.88
CA THR A 274 2.52 4.27 -7.56
C THR A 274 3.13 5.35 -6.65
N SER A 275 2.35 5.96 -5.75
CA SER A 275 2.83 6.84 -4.68
C SER A 275 3.86 6.16 -3.77
N THR A 276 3.71 4.86 -3.49
CA THR A 276 4.71 4.08 -2.74
C THR A 276 6.03 3.97 -3.52
N ILE A 277 5.96 3.78 -4.83
CA ILE A 277 7.15 3.73 -5.71
C ILE A 277 7.87 5.08 -5.70
N LEU A 278 7.14 6.16 -5.94
CA LEU A 278 7.71 7.52 -5.98
C LEU A 278 8.27 7.96 -4.61
N THR A 279 7.67 7.52 -3.51
CA THR A 279 8.24 7.75 -2.16
C THR A 279 9.63 7.13 -2.03
N LYS A 280 9.85 5.93 -2.57
CA LYS A 280 11.18 5.29 -2.58
C LYS A 280 12.19 6.07 -3.43
N TYR A 281 11.77 6.64 -4.56
CA TYR A 281 12.62 7.50 -5.37
C TYR A 281 13.03 8.77 -4.64
N LEU A 282 12.12 9.43 -3.92
CA LEU A 282 12.47 10.58 -3.08
C LEU A 282 13.54 10.20 -2.05
N GLN A 283 13.40 9.04 -1.40
CA GLN A 283 14.40 8.55 -0.44
C GLN A 283 15.74 8.26 -1.10
N GLU A 284 15.76 7.61 -2.27
CA GLU A 284 16.98 7.25 -2.98
C GLU A 284 17.75 8.47 -3.50
N PHE A 285 17.02 9.51 -3.89
CA PHE A 285 17.60 10.79 -4.30
C PHE A 285 17.97 11.71 -3.13
N ASP A 286 17.75 11.28 -1.88
CA ASP A 286 17.93 12.09 -0.67
C ASP A 286 17.14 13.42 -0.71
N ILE A 287 15.95 13.39 -1.34
CA ILE A 287 15.03 14.50 -1.43
C ILE A 287 14.06 14.46 -0.26
N SER A 288 14.16 15.44 0.63
CA SER A 288 13.13 15.62 1.66
C SER A 288 11.86 16.18 1.02
N PRO A 289 10.72 15.46 1.09
CA PRO A 289 9.49 15.95 0.48
C PRO A 289 9.01 17.24 1.16
N SER A 290 8.48 18.17 0.38
CA SER A 290 7.75 19.31 0.93
C SER A 290 6.46 18.81 1.60
N GLU A 291 5.85 19.63 2.46
CA GLU A 291 4.58 19.31 3.12
C GLU A 291 3.50 18.92 2.10
N ALA A 292 3.38 19.67 1.00
CA ALA A 292 2.42 19.38 -0.06
C ALA A 292 2.68 18.02 -0.75
N VAL A 293 3.95 17.73 -1.09
CA VAL A 293 4.34 16.45 -1.73
C VAL A 293 4.09 15.27 -0.77
N ALA A 294 4.48 15.42 0.49
CA ALA A 294 4.29 14.37 1.49
C ALA A 294 2.80 14.09 1.76
N THR A 295 2.00 15.16 1.85
CA THR A 295 0.55 15.06 2.05
C THR A 295 -0.11 14.40 0.84
N ALA A 296 0.29 14.78 -0.38
CA ALA A 296 -0.23 14.19 -1.60
C ALA A 296 0.08 12.68 -1.66
N LEU A 297 1.33 12.29 -1.49
CA LEU A 297 1.74 10.88 -1.54
C LEU A 297 1.07 10.03 -0.45
N LEU A 298 0.98 10.56 0.77
CA LEU A 298 0.33 9.85 1.87
C LEU A 298 -1.16 9.66 1.59
N TYR A 299 -1.81 10.67 0.99
CA TYR A 299 -3.22 10.55 0.57
C TYR A 299 -3.39 9.53 -0.57
N GLY A 300 -2.51 9.54 -1.58
CA GLY A 300 -2.52 8.55 -2.67
C GLY A 300 -2.43 7.11 -2.15
N ILE A 301 -1.46 6.82 -1.26
CA ILE A 301 -1.32 5.50 -0.62
C ILE A 301 -2.59 5.13 0.15
N ARG A 302 -3.16 6.04 0.93
CA ARG A 302 -4.36 5.78 1.75
C ARG A 302 -5.60 5.56 0.90
N ALA A 303 -5.75 6.31 -0.18
CA ALA A 303 -6.88 6.17 -1.11
C ALA A 303 -6.87 4.79 -1.79
N GLU A 304 -5.71 4.35 -2.31
CA GLU A 304 -5.58 3.08 -3.00
C GLU A 304 -5.73 1.88 -2.04
N THR A 305 -5.25 2.01 -0.81
CA THR A 305 -5.33 0.95 0.22
C THR A 305 -6.59 1.01 1.08
N LEU A 306 -7.55 1.89 0.79
CA LEU A 306 -8.71 2.15 1.65
C LEU A 306 -8.30 2.38 3.11
N ASP A 307 -7.39 3.30 3.33
CA ASP A 307 -6.84 3.63 4.65
C ASP A 307 -6.19 2.40 5.33
N PHE A 308 -5.29 1.74 4.58
CA PHE A 308 -4.55 0.53 4.98
C PHE A 308 -5.42 -0.68 5.35
N LYS A 309 -6.63 -0.76 4.82
CA LYS A 309 -7.58 -1.86 5.08
C LYS A 309 -7.64 -2.89 3.96
N ARG A 310 -7.12 -2.56 2.78
CA ARG A 310 -7.18 -3.41 1.59
C ARG A 310 -5.84 -3.42 0.86
N ASP A 311 -5.44 -4.59 0.37
CA ASP A 311 -4.28 -4.85 -0.49
C ASP A 311 -2.96 -4.20 -0.03
N THR A 312 -2.88 -3.80 1.24
CA THR A 312 -1.75 -3.08 1.82
C THR A 312 -0.53 -3.98 1.96
N THR A 313 0.60 -3.52 1.47
CA THR A 313 1.88 -4.22 1.57
C THR A 313 2.78 -3.60 2.66
N PRO A 314 3.82 -4.32 3.12
CA PRO A 314 4.82 -3.74 4.04
C PRO A 314 5.53 -2.51 3.45
N ALA A 315 5.64 -2.43 2.12
CA ALA A 315 6.26 -1.29 1.43
C ALA A 315 5.42 -0.02 1.58
N ASP A 316 4.08 -0.14 1.47
CA ASP A 316 3.16 0.99 1.64
C ASP A 316 3.19 1.55 3.06
N LEU A 317 3.23 0.67 4.07
CA LEU A 317 3.36 1.07 5.46
C LEU A 317 4.70 1.75 5.73
N THR A 318 5.79 1.29 5.10
CA THR A 318 7.11 1.90 5.21
C THR A 318 7.14 3.28 4.56
N ALA A 319 6.57 3.42 3.36
CA ALA A 319 6.44 4.69 2.67
C ALA A 319 5.59 5.67 3.49
N ALA A 320 4.43 5.23 3.98
CA ALA A 320 3.57 6.04 4.83
C ALA A 320 4.28 6.50 6.11
N ALA A 321 5.02 5.61 6.79
CA ALA A 321 5.79 5.96 7.98
C ALA A 321 6.88 7.01 7.71
N TYR A 322 7.50 6.97 6.52
CA TYR A 322 8.46 7.99 6.09
C TYR A 322 7.80 9.34 5.82
N LEU A 323 6.65 9.34 5.12
CA LEU A 323 5.92 10.56 4.74
C LEU A 323 5.24 11.23 5.94
N TYR A 324 4.79 10.46 6.92
CA TYR A 324 3.97 10.90 8.04
C TYR A 324 4.49 12.15 8.77
N PRO A 325 5.82 12.27 9.09
CA PRO A 325 6.33 13.45 9.77
C PRO A 325 6.34 14.75 8.96
N PHE A 326 6.22 14.65 7.62
CA PHE A 326 6.26 15.77 6.70
C PHE A 326 4.87 16.23 6.25
N ALA A 327 3.86 15.34 6.38
CA ALA A 327 2.52 15.58 5.86
C ALA A 327 1.68 16.50 6.76
N ASP A 328 0.82 17.31 6.14
CA ASP A 328 -0.21 18.08 6.81
C ASP A 328 -1.45 17.19 7.07
N HIS A 329 -1.59 16.77 8.31
CA HIS A 329 -2.68 15.90 8.74
C HIS A 329 -4.04 16.61 8.82
N GLU A 330 -4.05 17.94 8.98
CA GLU A 330 -5.30 18.71 8.98
C GLU A 330 -5.88 18.75 7.56
N THR A 331 -5.03 18.99 6.58
CA THR A 331 -5.42 18.93 5.16
C THR A 331 -5.87 17.53 4.75
N LEU A 332 -5.19 16.46 5.19
CA LEU A 332 -5.64 15.08 4.94
C LEU A 332 -7.05 14.83 5.48
N GLU A 333 -7.34 15.25 6.72
CA GLU A 333 -8.66 15.08 7.31
C GLU A 333 -9.73 15.89 6.53
N GLN A 334 -9.41 17.08 6.05
CA GLN A 334 -10.32 17.91 5.25
C GLN A 334 -10.60 17.30 3.87
N VAL A 335 -9.63 16.67 3.23
CA VAL A 335 -9.80 15.97 1.94
C VAL A 335 -10.67 14.73 2.11
N GLU A 336 -10.41 13.93 3.14
CA GLU A 336 -11.14 12.69 3.43
C GLU A 336 -12.58 12.92 3.92
N SER A 337 -12.81 14.03 4.54
CA SER A 337 -14.12 14.41 5.09
C SER A 337 -14.50 15.83 4.66
N PRO A 338 -14.73 16.03 3.37
CA PRO A 338 -15.10 17.36 2.86
C PRO A 338 -16.38 17.84 3.55
N SER A 339 -16.43 19.14 3.82
CA SER A 339 -17.58 19.76 4.47
C SER A 339 -18.84 19.49 3.65
N MET A 340 -19.86 18.94 4.31
CA MET A 340 -21.14 18.64 3.67
C MET A 340 -21.91 19.92 3.37
N SER A 341 -22.28 20.14 2.13
CA SER A 341 -23.15 21.26 1.75
C SER A 341 -24.60 21.00 2.21
N PRO A 342 -25.42 22.06 2.36
CA PRO A 342 -26.85 21.88 2.61
C PRO A 342 -27.55 21.00 1.59
N GLU A 343 -27.16 21.12 0.32
CA GLU A 343 -27.66 20.31 -0.80
C GLU A 343 -27.26 18.83 -0.62
N THR A 344 -26.03 18.55 -0.23
CA THR A 344 -25.57 17.19 0.07
C THR A 344 -26.33 16.59 1.24
N LEU A 345 -26.61 17.39 2.27
CA LEU A 345 -27.40 16.92 3.41
C LEU A 345 -28.84 16.55 2.99
N ASP A 346 -29.47 17.34 2.13
CA ASP A 346 -30.79 17.04 1.59
C ASP A 346 -30.80 15.75 0.76
N VAL A 347 -29.79 15.57 -0.11
CA VAL A 347 -29.59 14.35 -0.92
C VAL A 347 -29.39 13.14 -0.02
N LEU A 348 -28.56 13.25 1.02
CA LEU A 348 -28.34 12.18 1.99
C LEU A 348 -29.61 11.83 2.76
N ALA A 349 -30.38 12.82 3.19
CA ALA A 349 -31.65 12.61 3.90
C ALA A 349 -32.66 11.86 3.02
N GLU A 350 -32.79 12.22 1.74
CA GLU A 350 -33.65 11.53 0.78
C GLU A 350 -33.14 10.09 0.53
N ALA A 351 -31.84 9.92 0.34
CA ALA A 351 -31.22 8.60 0.16
C ALA A 351 -31.42 7.69 1.39
N ILE A 352 -31.34 8.22 2.60
CA ILE A 352 -31.65 7.47 3.82
C ILE A 352 -33.11 7.00 3.84
N GLN A 353 -34.04 7.85 3.43
CA GLN A 353 -35.50 7.55 3.48
C GLN A 353 -35.88 6.49 2.43
N LYS A 354 -35.29 6.55 1.25
CA LYS A 354 -35.62 5.67 0.10
C LYS A 354 -34.68 4.47 -0.06
N ARG A 355 -33.84 4.20 0.95
CA ARG A 355 -32.90 3.08 0.87
C ARG A 355 -33.60 1.74 0.82
N GLU A 356 -33.14 0.87 -0.03
CA GLU A 356 -33.47 -0.55 -0.05
C GLU A 356 -32.22 -1.37 0.21
N VAL A 357 -32.33 -2.34 1.12
CA VAL A 357 -31.22 -3.19 1.51
C VAL A 357 -31.56 -4.63 1.17
N GLN A 358 -30.71 -5.30 0.41
CA GLN A 358 -30.76 -6.72 0.13
C GLN A 358 -29.42 -7.36 0.47
N GLY A 359 -29.41 -8.21 1.49
CA GLY A 359 -28.17 -8.76 2.04
C GLY A 359 -27.28 -7.67 2.61
N SER A 360 -26.07 -7.52 2.06
CA SER A 360 -25.10 -6.48 2.42
C SER A 360 -25.04 -5.32 1.42
N HIS A 361 -25.98 -5.27 0.47
CA HIS A 361 -26.04 -4.25 -0.58
C HIS A 361 -27.17 -3.28 -0.34
N LEU A 362 -26.89 -1.99 -0.46
CA LEU A 362 -27.85 -0.91 -0.30
C LEU A 362 -27.95 -0.14 -1.62
N VAL A 363 -29.16 0.00 -2.14
CA VAL A 363 -29.47 0.84 -3.29
C VAL A 363 -30.46 1.92 -2.85
N SER A 364 -30.27 3.17 -3.28
CA SER A 364 -31.17 4.26 -2.94
C SER A 364 -31.36 5.26 -4.07
N ASN A 365 -32.56 5.84 -4.12
CA ASN A 365 -32.91 6.92 -5.01
C ASN A 365 -32.93 8.25 -4.24
N ALA A 366 -32.04 9.18 -4.57
CA ALA A 366 -31.99 10.51 -3.99
C ALA A 366 -32.93 11.54 -4.64
N GLY A 367 -33.77 11.10 -5.58
CA GLY A 367 -34.71 11.97 -6.27
C GLY A 367 -34.06 12.91 -7.26
N PHE A 368 -34.55 14.16 -7.31
CA PHE A 368 -33.95 15.21 -8.13
C PHE A 368 -32.77 15.83 -7.40
N ILE A 369 -31.64 15.90 -8.09
CA ILE A 369 -30.40 16.48 -7.58
C ILE A 369 -30.00 17.70 -8.42
N ARG A 370 -29.25 18.60 -7.80
CA ARG A 370 -28.63 19.75 -8.48
C ARG A 370 -27.13 19.58 -8.57
N ASP A 371 -26.59 18.84 -7.65
CA ASP A 371 -25.17 18.54 -7.56
C ASP A 371 -24.97 17.01 -7.57
N ARG A 372 -24.30 16.50 -8.60
CA ARG A 372 -24.01 15.07 -8.75
C ARG A 372 -23.02 14.56 -7.71
N ASP A 373 -22.12 15.42 -7.20
CA ASP A 373 -21.14 15.03 -6.18
C ASP A 373 -21.80 14.68 -4.84
N ALA A 374 -22.99 15.23 -4.57
CA ALA A 374 -23.78 14.87 -3.41
C ALA A 374 -24.17 13.38 -3.37
N LEU A 375 -24.30 12.71 -4.54
CA LEU A 375 -24.54 11.27 -4.61
C LEU A 375 -23.35 10.47 -4.12
N THR A 376 -22.14 10.89 -4.48
CA THR A 376 -20.90 10.25 -4.07
C THR A 376 -20.70 10.32 -2.57
N GLN A 377 -20.95 11.50 -1.97
CA GLN A 377 -20.92 11.66 -0.52
C GLN A 377 -22.02 10.83 0.17
N ALA A 378 -23.23 10.83 -0.37
CA ALA A 378 -24.32 10.02 0.18
C ALA A 378 -24.00 8.52 0.13
N ALA A 379 -23.42 8.02 -0.97
CA ALA A 379 -22.99 6.63 -1.09
C ALA A 379 -21.92 6.28 -0.06
N SER A 380 -20.93 7.17 0.15
CA SER A 380 -19.86 6.99 1.14
C SER A 380 -20.40 6.94 2.57
N HIS A 381 -21.32 7.85 2.93
CA HIS A 381 -21.94 7.87 4.26
C HIS A 381 -22.81 6.64 4.51
N LEU A 382 -23.59 6.19 3.52
CA LEU A 382 -24.43 4.99 3.64
C LEU A 382 -23.61 3.70 3.74
N LEU A 383 -22.39 3.68 3.21
CA LEU A 383 -21.48 2.54 3.32
C LEU A 383 -21.03 2.28 4.78
N ASN A 384 -21.13 3.29 5.66
CA ASN A 384 -20.81 3.15 7.08
C ASN A 384 -21.93 2.51 7.92
N LEU A 385 -23.07 2.19 7.31
CA LEU A 385 -24.12 1.45 8.01
C LEU A 385 -23.66 0.03 8.36
N GLU A 386 -24.06 -0.43 9.55
CA GLU A 386 -23.76 -1.78 10.03
C GLU A 386 -24.34 -2.84 9.07
N GLY A 387 -23.51 -3.81 8.68
CA GLY A 387 -23.88 -4.90 7.77
C GLY A 387 -23.88 -4.53 6.29
N ILE A 388 -23.62 -3.28 5.91
CA ILE A 388 -23.54 -2.85 4.52
C ILE A 388 -22.08 -2.90 4.04
N THR A 389 -21.86 -3.54 2.90
CA THR A 389 -20.55 -3.62 2.23
C THR A 389 -20.54 -2.97 0.86
N THR A 390 -21.71 -2.70 0.27
CA THR A 390 -21.83 -2.04 -1.02
C THR A 390 -23.01 -1.09 -1.01
N THR A 391 -22.83 0.10 -1.54
CA THR A 391 -23.85 1.13 -1.67
C THR A 391 -23.91 1.65 -3.10
N ALA A 392 -25.10 1.93 -3.58
CA ALA A 392 -25.33 2.63 -4.84
C ALA A 392 -26.44 3.67 -4.62
N VAL A 393 -26.11 4.93 -4.86
CA VAL A 393 -27.05 6.03 -4.75
C VAL A 393 -27.19 6.68 -6.12
N PHE A 394 -28.42 6.83 -6.58
CA PHE A 394 -28.70 7.49 -7.85
C PHE A 394 -29.69 8.63 -7.68
N GLY A 395 -29.58 9.59 -8.56
CA GLY A 395 -30.47 10.74 -8.62
C GLY A 395 -30.57 11.24 -10.05
N ILE A 396 -31.45 12.19 -10.28
CA ILE A 396 -31.74 12.69 -11.62
C ILE A 396 -31.48 14.19 -11.64
N ALA A 397 -30.67 14.61 -12.59
CA ALA A 397 -30.49 16.00 -12.94
C ALA A 397 -30.81 16.18 -14.42
N GLU A 398 -31.63 17.19 -14.74
CA GLU A 398 -32.12 17.43 -16.08
C GLU A 398 -32.77 16.18 -16.68
N ASP A 399 -32.18 15.58 -17.73
CA ASP A 399 -32.67 14.39 -18.41
C ASP A 399 -31.70 13.21 -18.28
N THR A 400 -30.85 13.23 -17.27
CA THR A 400 -29.84 12.21 -17.01
C THR A 400 -29.96 11.66 -15.59
N ILE A 401 -29.84 10.32 -15.49
CA ILE A 401 -29.70 9.61 -14.22
C ILE A 401 -28.20 9.53 -13.92
N TYR A 402 -27.81 10.11 -12.82
CA TYR A 402 -26.46 9.99 -12.26
C TYR A 402 -26.48 8.95 -11.15
N LEU A 403 -25.55 8.04 -11.17
CA LEU A 403 -25.40 6.99 -10.15
C LEU A 403 -23.97 6.97 -9.65
N SER A 404 -23.81 6.95 -8.35
CA SER A 404 -22.53 6.73 -7.68
C SER A 404 -22.61 5.49 -6.80
N ALA A 405 -21.62 4.60 -6.91
CA ALA A 405 -21.55 3.36 -6.17
C ALA A 405 -20.19 3.20 -5.48
N ARG A 406 -20.23 2.61 -4.28
CA ARG A 406 -19.05 2.34 -3.46
C ARG A 406 -19.09 0.93 -2.88
N SER A 407 -17.94 0.27 -2.78
CA SER A 407 -17.85 -1.06 -2.16
C SER A 407 -16.60 -1.20 -1.32
N LYS A 408 -16.75 -1.79 -0.13
CA LYS A 408 -15.67 -2.28 0.72
C LYS A 408 -15.54 -3.81 0.71
N ASP A 409 -16.35 -4.50 -0.13
CA ASP A 409 -16.23 -5.96 -0.31
C ASP A 409 -15.13 -6.27 -1.33
N ILE A 410 -14.06 -6.90 -0.87
CA ILE A 410 -12.90 -7.28 -1.70
C ILE A 410 -13.25 -8.26 -2.83
N ARG A 411 -14.40 -8.96 -2.73
CA ARG A 411 -14.85 -9.93 -3.73
C ARG A 411 -15.67 -9.29 -4.85
N LEU A 412 -16.05 -8.04 -4.70
CA LEU A 412 -16.92 -7.32 -5.63
C LEU A 412 -16.14 -6.15 -6.26
N ASN A 413 -15.97 -6.20 -7.57
CA ASN A 413 -15.48 -5.07 -8.35
C ASN A 413 -16.67 -4.21 -8.78
N ILE A 414 -16.88 -3.05 -8.14
CA ILE A 414 -18.06 -2.22 -8.40
C ILE A 414 -18.04 -1.59 -9.79
N GLY A 415 -16.85 -1.28 -10.34
CA GLY A 415 -16.72 -0.80 -11.73
C GLY A 415 -17.25 -1.84 -12.73
N LYS A 416 -16.87 -3.11 -12.54
CA LYS A 416 -17.38 -4.21 -13.36
C LYS A 416 -18.89 -4.42 -13.20
N VAL A 417 -19.40 -4.28 -11.98
CA VAL A 417 -20.86 -4.36 -11.72
C VAL A 417 -21.60 -3.30 -12.51
N LEU A 418 -21.12 -2.04 -12.50
CA LEU A 418 -21.77 -0.97 -13.27
C LEU A 418 -21.60 -1.18 -14.79
N GLN A 419 -20.46 -1.68 -15.24
CA GLN A 419 -20.24 -2.02 -16.64
C GLN A 419 -21.20 -3.13 -17.12
N ASP A 420 -21.37 -4.18 -16.34
CA ASP A 420 -22.29 -5.30 -16.67
C ASP A 420 -23.76 -4.84 -16.62
N ALA A 421 -24.12 -3.96 -15.67
CA ALA A 421 -25.49 -3.48 -15.53
C ALA A 421 -25.90 -2.43 -16.58
N PHE A 422 -24.99 -1.51 -16.92
CA PHE A 422 -25.34 -0.27 -17.64
C PHE A 422 -24.44 0.03 -18.85
N GLY A 423 -23.39 -0.73 -19.15
CA GLY A 423 -22.44 -0.44 -20.24
C GLY A 423 -23.06 -0.35 -21.64
N GLU A 424 -24.27 -0.93 -21.85
CA GLU A 424 -24.98 -0.81 -23.12
C GLU A 424 -25.85 0.47 -23.23
N ILE A 425 -26.12 1.15 -22.10
CA ILE A 425 -27.12 2.24 -22.02
C ILE A 425 -26.59 3.50 -21.32
N GLY A 426 -25.38 3.49 -20.84
CA GLY A 426 -24.73 4.58 -20.13
C GLY A 426 -23.22 4.52 -20.30
N GLU A 427 -22.53 5.43 -19.64
CA GLU A 427 -21.08 5.57 -19.66
C GLU A 427 -20.52 5.27 -18.24
N PRO A 428 -20.27 3.98 -17.90
CA PRO A 428 -19.68 3.62 -16.61
C PRO A 428 -18.22 4.02 -16.54
N ALA A 429 -17.84 4.64 -15.44
CA ALA A 429 -16.46 4.99 -15.10
C ALA A 429 -16.12 4.59 -13.67
N GLY A 430 -14.88 4.21 -13.41
CA GLY A 430 -14.41 3.87 -12.07
C GLY A 430 -13.70 2.53 -11.99
N HIS A 431 -13.46 2.08 -10.76
CA HIS A 431 -12.65 0.89 -10.47
C HIS A 431 -13.28 0.00 -9.38
N SER A 432 -12.49 -0.88 -8.76
CA SER A 432 -12.99 -1.94 -7.89
C SER A 432 -13.75 -1.45 -6.65
N THR A 433 -13.44 -0.27 -6.12
CA THR A 433 -14.00 0.25 -4.87
C THR A 433 -15.00 1.37 -5.05
N GLN A 434 -14.90 2.11 -6.15
CA GLN A 434 -15.78 3.21 -6.49
C GLN A 434 -16.02 3.27 -8.00
N ALA A 435 -17.26 3.58 -8.37
CA ALA A 435 -17.65 3.73 -9.76
C ALA A 435 -18.88 4.62 -9.88
N SER A 436 -19.04 5.22 -11.06
CA SER A 436 -20.20 6.04 -11.40
C SER A 436 -20.71 5.67 -12.79
N VAL A 437 -21.93 6.06 -13.08
CA VAL A 437 -22.49 5.93 -14.44
C VAL A 437 -23.49 7.02 -14.71
N GLU A 438 -23.48 7.55 -15.90
CA GLU A 438 -24.44 8.50 -16.44
C GLU A 438 -25.34 7.77 -17.44
N ILE A 439 -26.67 7.87 -17.26
CA ILE A 439 -27.66 7.14 -18.05
C ILE A 439 -28.74 8.13 -18.53
N PRO A 440 -28.95 8.28 -19.84
CA PRO A 440 -30.04 9.12 -20.33
C PRO A 440 -31.41 8.64 -19.83
N LEU A 441 -32.23 9.52 -19.27
CA LEU A 441 -33.52 9.18 -18.65
C LEU A 441 -34.47 8.48 -19.63
N GLY A 442 -34.46 8.86 -20.89
CA GLY A 442 -35.32 8.29 -21.93
C GLY A 442 -35.03 6.85 -22.31
N VAL A 443 -33.85 6.31 -21.98
CA VAL A 443 -33.41 4.94 -22.35
C VAL A 443 -34.38 3.87 -21.84
N PHE A 444 -34.87 4.03 -20.61
CA PHE A 444 -35.75 3.02 -19.97
C PHE A 444 -37.18 3.03 -20.50
N GLY A 445 -37.63 4.12 -21.11
CA GLY A 445 -39.00 4.25 -21.65
C GLY A 445 -39.06 4.21 -23.17
N GLY A 446 -37.93 4.34 -23.87
CA GLY A 446 -37.90 4.50 -25.34
C GLY A 446 -38.65 5.74 -25.81
N ILE A 447 -38.83 6.75 -24.97
CA ILE A 447 -39.63 7.95 -25.17
C ILE A 447 -38.76 9.17 -24.80
N GLU A 448 -38.84 10.22 -25.60
CA GLU A 448 -38.20 11.48 -25.27
C GLU A 448 -38.82 12.07 -23.99
N THR A 449 -37.99 12.64 -23.13
CA THR A 449 -38.40 13.26 -21.85
C THR A 449 -39.17 14.55 -22.13
N THR A 450 -40.38 14.65 -21.59
CA THR A 450 -41.23 15.86 -21.66
C THR A 450 -41.73 16.19 -20.23
N GLU A 451 -42.14 17.44 -19.97
CA GLU A 451 -42.68 17.81 -18.67
C GLU A 451 -43.88 16.93 -18.25
N GLU A 452 -44.68 16.44 -19.21
CA GLU A 452 -45.89 15.65 -18.90
C GLU A 452 -45.59 14.19 -18.53
N ASN A 453 -44.49 13.60 -19.04
CA ASN A 453 -44.13 12.19 -18.81
C ASN A 453 -42.98 11.98 -17.80
N ARG A 454 -42.39 13.06 -17.32
CA ARG A 454 -41.22 13.06 -16.44
C ARG A 454 -41.41 12.20 -15.19
N ASP A 455 -42.51 12.40 -14.44
CA ASP A 455 -42.77 11.61 -13.22
C ASP A 455 -42.98 10.13 -13.48
N THR A 456 -43.56 9.78 -14.63
CA THR A 456 -43.72 8.39 -15.04
C THR A 456 -42.38 7.76 -15.42
N LEU A 457 -41.53 8.48 -16.17
CA LEU A 457 -40.18 8.03 -16.51
C LEU A 457 -39.28 7.87 -15.27
N LEU A 458 -39.43 8.78 -14.30
CA LEU A 458 -38.76 8.66 -13.01
C LEU A 458 -39.09 7.35 -12.30
N SER A 459 -40.38 7.04 -12.15
CA SER A 459 -40.83 5.82 -11.47
C SER A 459 -40.37 4.54 -12.20
N LEU A 460 -40.43 4.53 -13.52
CA LEU A 460 -39.95 3.39 -14.32
C LEU A 460 -38.43 3.23 -14.26
N SER A 461 -37.72 4.35 -14.29
CA SER A 461 -36.25 4.34 -14.20
C SER A 461 -35.77 3.87 -12.83
N GLU A 462 -36.46 4.29 -11.76
CA GLU A 462 -36.14 3.86 -10.40
C GLU A 462 -36.19 2.33 -10.26
N GLU A 463 -37.28 1.72 -10.71
CA GLU A 463 -37.44 0.25 -10.64
C GLU A 463 -36.44 -0.47 -11.52
N ALA A 464 -36.19 0.07 -12.72
CA ALA A 464 -35.25 -0.54 -13.67
C ALA A 464 -33.79 -0.47 -13.17
N VAL A 465 -33.36 0.70 -12.66
CA VAL A 465 -31.99 0.89 -12.11
C VAL A 465 -31.79 -0.02 -10.92
N ARG A 466 -32.71 -0.04 -9.98
CA ARG A 466 -32.64 -0.86 -8.78
C ARG A 466 -32.55 -2.34 -9.09
N ARG A 467 -33.39 -2.86 -9.97
CA ARG A 467 -33.38 -4.26 -10.37
C ARG A 467 -32.06 -4.64 -11.04
N LYS A 468 -31.59 -3.85 -12.01
CA LYS A 468 -30.31 -4.11 -12.71
C LYS A 468 -29.12 -4.12 -11.76
N LEU A 469 -29.10 -3.23 -10.77
CA LEU A 469 -28.04 -3.19 -9.76
C LEU A 469 -28.03 -4.45 -8.89
N PHE A 470 -29.16 -4.83 -8.31
CA PHE A 470 -29.22 -6.03 -7.48
C PHE A 470 -28.91 -7.31 -8.26
N GLU A 471 -29.42 -7.44 -9.50
CA GLU A 471 -29.08 -8.54 -10.41
C GLU A 471 -27.56 -8.61 -10.66
N ALA A 472 -26.91 -7.48 -10.99
CA ALA A 472 -25.48 -7.41 -11.27
C ALA A 472 -24.61 -7.64 -10.01
N MET A 473 -25.13 -7.31 -8.82
CA MET A 473 -24.48 -7.62 -7.54
C MET A 473 -24.70 -9.06 -7.08
N GLY A 474 -25.42 -9.90 -7.87
CA GLY A 474 -25.65 -11.32 -7.59
C GLY A 474 -26.69 -11.58 -6.51
N VAL A 475 -27.57 -10.62 -6.24
CA VAL A 475 -28.70 -10.78 -5.32
C VAL A 475 -29.91 -11.24 -6.11
N GLU A 476 -30.27 -12.54 -5.97
CA GLU A 476 -31.51 -13.06 -6.57
C GLU A 476 -32.72 -12.39 -5.89
N GLY A 477 -33.50 -11.65 -6.67
CA GLY A 477 -34.74 -11.06 -6.18
C GLY A 477 -35.68 -12.15 -5.67
N GLU A 478 -36.08 -12.05 -4.40
CA GLU A 478 -37.25 -12.79 -3.93
C GLU A 478 -38.46 -12.38 -4.79
N THR A 479 -38.82 -13.24 -5.74
CA THR A 479 -40.11 -13.12 -6.41
C THR A 479 -41.17 -13.22 -5.33
N SER A 480 -41.84 -12.11 -5.03
CA SER A 480 -43.02 -12.08 -4.17
C SER A 480 -44.08 -13.00 -4.79
N ASN A 481 -44.08 -14.27 -4.40
CA ASN A 481 -45.25 -15.10 -4.56
C ASN A 481 -46.32 -14.63 -3.59
N GLY A 482 -47.28 -13.86 -4.12
CA GLY A 482 -48.48 -13.51 -3.45
C GLY A 482 -49.29 -14.78 -3.09
N SER A 483 -49.69 -14.86 -1.84
CA SER A 483 -50.84 -15.64 -1.38
C SER A 483 -51.73 -14.72 -0.59
#